data_8332ece1e09f07638f7b994929a93aae
#
_entry.id   8332ece1e09f07638f7b994929a93aae
#
_cell.length_a   1.000
_cell.length_b   1.000
_cell.length_c   1.000
_cell.angle_alpha   90.00
_cell.angle_beta   90.00
_cell.angle_gamma   90.00
#
_symmetry.space_group_name_H-M   'P 1'
#
loop_
_entity.id
_entity.type
_entity.pdbx_description
1 polymer ?
#
loop_
_entity_poly.entity_id
_entity_poly.type
_entity_poly.pdbx_seq_one_letter_code
_entity_poly.pdbx_strand_id
1 'polypeptide(L)'
;MEDPSSQTLLLQALLLLVLTLLNAFFSAAEMAMVSLNRARVEQKAEEGNAKYIRLLKVLEKPNHFLSTIQVGITLITILSGASLANTLGREIASWMGNSETARAIASFLSVAILTYVSIVFGELYPKRIALNLKDALAVHTAPVIIFLGKIVGPFVWLLSASTNLLSRIT
;
A
#
# COMPACT_ATOMS: atom_id res chain seq x y z
N MET A 1 -28.47 20.21 -13.02
CA MET A 1 -28.44 18.81 -13.45
C MET A 1 -26.96 18.48 -13.63
N GLU A 2 -26.36 17.81 -12.66
CA GLU A 2 -24.98 17.33 -12.78
C GLU A 2 -24.96 16.20 -13.81
N ASP A 3 -24.03 16.30 -14.74
CA ASP A 3 -23.85 15.35 -15.83
C ASP A 3 -23.43 13.98 -15.24
N PRO A 4 -24.12 12.85 -15.56
CA PRO A 4 -23.76 11.54 -15.02
C PRO A 4 -22.29 11.16 -15.24
N SER A 5 -21.64 11.72 -16.26
CA SER A 5 -20.22 11.55 -16.54
C SER A 5 -19.32 12.23 -15.49
N SER A 6 -19.70 13.44 -15.02
CA SER A 6 -18.92 14.18 -14.03
C SER A 6 -18.96 13.54 -12.65
N GLN A 7 -20.10 12.99 -12.25
CA GLN A 7 -20.22 12.24 -10.98
C GLN A 7 -19.37 10.97 -10.99
N THR A 8 -19.32 10.27 -12.11
CA THR A 8 -18.50 9.06 -12.25
C THR A 8 -17.02 9.39 -12.16
N LEU A 9 -16.57 10.47 -12.79
CA LEU A 9 -15.18 10.93 -12.74
C LEU A 9 -14.77 11.38 -11.34
N LEU A 10 -15.64 12.11 -10.63
CA LEU A 10 -15.38 12.52 -9.25
C LEU A 10 -15.25 11.32 -8.30
N LEU A 11 -16.16 10.33 -8.41
CA LEU A 11 -16.09 9.11 -7.63
C LEU A 11 -14.80 8.34 -7.88
N GLN A 12 -14.34 8.30 -9.10
CA GLN A 12 -13.11 7.60 -9.47
C GLN A 12 -11.86 8.36 -9.01
N ALA A 13 -11.86 9.69 -9.11
CA ALA A 13 -10.78 10.51 -8.55
C ALA A 13 -10.68 10.34 -7.03
N LEU A 14 -11.83 10.30 -6.34
CA LEU A 14 -11.89 10.03 -4.91
C LEU A 14 -11.38 8.63 -4.57
N LEU A 15 -11.79 7.62 -5.33
CA LEU A 15 -11.31 6.25 -5.15
C LEU A 15 -9.80 6.16 -5.34
N LEU A 16 -9.26 6.79 -6.39
CA LEU A 16 -7.82 6.86 -6.63
C LEU A 16 -7.10 7.52 -5.44
N LEU A 17 -7.62 8.63 -4.96
CA LEU A 17 -7.05 9.33 -3.82
C LEU A 17 -7.03 8.43 -2.58
N VAL A 18 -8.15 7.79 -2.25
CA VAL A 18 -8.26 6.89 -1.09
C VAL A 18 -7.30 5.71 -1.21
N LEU A 19 -7.27 5.04 -2.36
CA LEU A 19 -6.37 3.91 -2.59
C LEU A 19 -4.89 4.33 -2.55
N THR A 20 -4.55 5.49 -3.10
CA THR A 20 -3.19 6.04 -3.03
C THR A 20 -2.79 6.38 -1.59
N LEU A 21 -3.68 6.96 -0.80
CA LEU A 21 -3.42 7.26 0.61
C LEU A 21 -3.28 5.98 1.46
N LEU A 22 -4.09 4.95 1.19
CA LEU A 22 -3.93 3.65 1.85
C LEU A 22 -2.59 3.00 1.50
N ASN A 23 -2.19 3.06 0.23
CA ASN A 23 -0.88 2.56 -0.21
C ASN A 23 0.26 3.33 0.46
N ALA A 24 0.15 4.66 0.52
CA ALA A 24 1.09 5.54 1.19
C ALA A 24 1.22 5.20 2.69
N PHE A 25 0.10 4.92 3.36
CA PHE A 25 0.09 4.50 4.76
C PHE A 25 0.88 3.19 4.97
N PHE A 26 0.63 2.15 4.16
CA PHE A 26 1.35 0.89 4.27
C PHE A 26 2.83 1.04 3.94
N SER A 27 3.16 1.80 2.90
CA SER A 27 4.55 2.05 2.48
C SER A 27 5.34 2.83 3.53
N ALA A 28 4.70 3.83 4.15
CA ALA A 28 5.31 4.57 5.25
C ALA A 28 5.49 3.70 6.50
N ALA A 29 4.49 2.87 6.83
CA ALA A 29 4.55 1.94 7.95
C ALA A 29 5.68 0.91 7.79
N GLU A 30 5.79 0.32 6.59
CA GLU A 30 6.89 -0.59 6.25
C GLU A 30 8.25 0.06 6.51
N MET A 31 8.47 1.23 5.91
CA MET A 31 9.75 1.92 5.99
C MET A 31 10.06 2.37 7.41
N ALA A 32 9.07 2.87 8.14
CA ALA A 32 9.23 3.25 9.54
C ALA A 32 9.68 2.07 10.40
N MET A 33 9.02 0.91 10.29
CA MET A 33 9.34 -0.27 11.09
C MET A 33 10.69 -0.88 10.76
N VAL A 34 11.04 -0.98 9.46
CA VAL A 34 12.33 -1.52 9.02
C VAL A 34 13.51 -0.62 9.43
N SER A 35 13.27 0.69 9.52
CA SER A 35 14.31 1.69 9.85
C SER A 35 14.47 1.96 11.34
N LEU A 36 13.70 1.29 12.21
CA LEU A 36 13.79 1.50 13.66
C LEU A 36 15.10 1.00 14.25
N ASN A 37 15.57 1.71 15.28
CA ASN A 37 16.60 1.20 16.15
C ASN A 37 15.98 0.30 17.23
N ARG A 38 16.16 -1.03 17.07
CA ARG A 38 15.58 -2.04 17.94
C ARG A 38 15.96 -1.87 19.41
N ALA A 39 17.23 -1.58 19.71
CA ALA A 39 17.71 -1.36 21.07
C ALA A 39 16.98 -0.21 21.78
N ARG A 40 16.69 0.88 21.04
CA ARG A 40 15.90 2.00 21.57
C ARG A 40 14.44 1.63 21.83
N VAL A 41 13.85 0.77 21.01
CA VAL A 41 12.50 0.28 21.21
C VAL A 41 12.44 -0.61 22.45
N GLU A 42 13.39 -1.51 22.62
CA GLU A 42 13.54 -2.39 23.79
C GLU A 42 13.70 -1.56 25.06
N GLN A 43 14.60 -0.60 25.10
CA GLN A 43 14.80 0.29 26.25
C GLN A 43 13.48 0.99 26.65
N LYS A 44 12.76 1.59 25.72
CA LYS A 44 11.49 2.26 26.01
C LYS A 44 10.37 1.31 26.42
N ALA A 45 10.42 0.08 25.95
CA ALA A 45 9.48 -0.96 26.39
C ALA A 45 9.76 -1.40 27.83
N GLU A 46 11.03 -1.54 28.22
CA GLU A 46 11.48 -1.82 29.60
C GLU A 46 11.13 -0.69 30.56
N GLU A 47 11.13 0.56 30.12
CA GLU A 47 10.63 1.74 30.86
C GLU A 47 9.10 1.69 31.10
N GLY A 48 8.40 0.65 30.64
CA GLY A 48 6.96 0.45 30.86
C GLY A 48 6.07 1.21 29.85
N ASN A 49 6.61 1.74 28.78
CA ASN A 49 5.82 2.44 27.77
C ASN A 49 4.97 1.47 26.93
N ALA A 50 3.66 1.44 27.18
CA ALA A 50 2.71 0.53 26.54
C ALA A 50 2.71 0.57 25.01
N LYS A 51 3.04 1.72 24.41
CA LYS A 51 3.12 1.86 22.94
C LYS A 51 4.35 1.12 22.40
N TYR A 52 5.48 1.21 23.08
CA TYR A 52 6.72 0.54 22.68
C TYR A 52 6.68 -0.97 22.99
N ILE A 53 5.99 -1.38 24.05
CA ILE A 53 5.72 -2.80 24.32
C ILE A 53 4.93 -3.44 23.16
N ARG A 54 3.91 -2.74 22.65
CA ARG A 54 3.16 -3.20 21.46
C ARG A 54 4.01 -3.25 20.20
N LEU A 55 4.83 -2.22 19.99
CA LEU A 55 5.73 -2.14 18.85
C LEU A 55 6.77 -3.27 18.88
N LEU A 56 7.33 -3.56 20.05
CA LEU A 56 8.28 -4.65 20.24
C LEU A 56 7.68 -6.02 19.85
N LYS A 57 6.42 -6.28 20.22
CA LYS A 57 5.71 -7.52 19.81
C LYS A 57 5.58 -7.67 18.29
N VAL A 58 5.46 -6.55 17.56
CA VAL A 58 5.44 -6.58 16.08
C VAL A 58 6.83 -6.90 15.56
N LEU A 59 7.87 -6.26 16.13
CA LEU A 59 9.26 -6.44 15.71
C LEU A 59 9.84 -7.82 16.05
N GLU A 60 9.25 -8.55 16.99
CA GLU A 60 9.60 -9.95 17.29
C GLU A 60 9.21 -10.92 16.17
N LYS A 61 8.26 -10.55 15.32
CA LYS A 61 7.77 -11.36 14.19
C LYS A 61 7.93 -10.62 12.86
N PRO A 62 9.16 -10.32 12.43
CA PRO A 62 9.41 -9.45 11.28
C PRO A 62 8.77 -9.98 9.98
N ASN A 63 8.87 -11.27 9.72
CA ASN A 63 8.29 -11.87 8.53
C ASN A 63 6.76 -11.73 8.47
N HIS A 64 6.09 -11.83 9.63
CA HIS A 64 4.64 -11.73 9.68
C HIS A 64 4.16 -10.31 9.40
N PHE A 65 4.77 -9.29 10.01
CA PHE A 65 4.34 -7.91 9.77
C PHE A 65 4.70 -7.44 8.35
N LEU A 66 5.87 -7.81 7.83
CA LEU A 66 6.28 -7.48 6.45
C LEU A 66 5.32 -8.10 5.44
N SER A 67 4.99 -9.40 5.59
CA SER A 67 4.02 -10.06 4.72
C SER A 67 2.63 -9.44 4.82
N THR A 68 2.19 -9.04 6.01
CA THR A 68 0.89 -8.36 6.19
C THR A 68 0.84 -7.04 5.43
N ILE A 69 1.88 -6.22 5.54
CA ILE A 69 2.00 -4.95 4.83
C ILE A 69 2.07 -5.19 3.32
N GLN A 70 2.90 -6.13 2.88
CA GLN A 70 3.07 -6.45 1.46
C GLN A 70 1.75 -6.92 0.82
N VAL A 71 0.98 -7.75 1.52
CA VAL A 71 -0.37 -8.15 1.06
C VAL A 71 -1.27 -6.93 0.93
N GLY A 72 -1.24 -6.02 1.90
CA GLY A 72 -2.00 -4.77 1.85
C GLY A 72 -1.64 -3.92 0.63
N ILE A 73 -0.36 -3.66 0.40
CA ILE A 73 0.15 -2.89 -0.74
C ILE A 73 -0.28 -3.55 -2.06
N THR A 74 -0.09 -4.86 -2.19
CA THR A 74 -0.41 -5.62 -3.41
C THR A 74 -1.91 -5.57 -3.72
N LEU A 75 -2.78 -5.79 -2.72
CA LEU A 75 -4.23 -5.72 -2.90
C LEU A 75 -4.67 -4.32 -3.34
N ILE A 76 -4.17 -3.27 -2.71
CA ILE A 76 -4.48 -1.89 -3.07
C ILE A 76 -4.04 -1.58 -4.49
N THR A 77 -2.83 -2.01 -4.88
CA THR A 77 -2.29 -1.79 -6.22
C THR A 77 -3.13 -2.50 -7.29
N ILE A 78 -3.52 -3.75 -7.06
CA ILE A 78 -4.39 -4.50 -7.97
C ILE A 78 -5.76 -3.83 -8.09
N LEU A 79 -6.38 -3.45 -6.96
CA LEU A 79 -7.67 -2.76 -6.95
C LEU A 79 -7.61 -1.42 -7.69
N SER A 80 -6.55 -0.64 -7.50
CA SER A 80 -6.33 0.61 -8.21
C SER A 80 -6.22 0.40 -9.72
N GLY A 81 -5.41 -0.56 -10.15
CA GLY A 81 -5.22 -0.87 -11.57
C GLY A 81 -6.51 -1.37 -12.23
N ALA A 82 -7.18 -2.34 -11.62
CA ALA A 82 -8.39 -2.94 -12.18
C ALA A 82 -9.55 -1.95 -12.28
N SER A 83 -9.71 -1.04 -11.29
CA SER A 83 -10.84 -0.12 -11.24
C SER A 83 -10.66 1.12 -12.11
N LEU A 84 -9.43 1.63 -12.24
CA LEU A 84 -9.18 2.97 -12.77
C LEU A 84 -8.59 3.00 -14.18
N ALA A 85 -7.77 1.99 -14.54
CA ALA A 85 -7.07 2.00 -15.83
C ALA A 85 -8.05 2.03 -17.03
N ASN A 86 -9.11 1.24 -16.99
CA ASN A 86 -10.10 1.15 -18.06
C ASN A 86 -10.92 2.44 -18.21
N THR A 87 -11.19 3.12 -17.11
CA THR A 87 -12.02 4.33 -17.18
C THR A 87 -11.21 5.52 -17.63
N LEU A 88 -10.03 5.71 -17.05
CA LEU A 88 -9.11 6.76 -17.51
C LEU A 88 -8.73 6.57 -18.99
N GLY A 89 -8.52 5.30 -19.40
CA GLY A 89 -8.26 4.96 -20.80
C GLY A 89 -9.40 5.33 -21.74
N ARG A 90 -10.65 5.12 -21.36
CA ARG A 90 -11.83 5.53 -22.13
C ARG A 90 -11.94 7.04 -22.26
N GLU A 91 -11.71 7.77 -21.18
CA GLU A 91 -11.73 9.24 -21.22
C GLU A 91 -10.65 9.80 -22.13
N ILE A 92 -9.42 9.33 -22.00
CA ILE A 92 -8.31 9.76 -22.88
C ILE A 92 -8.62 9.40 -24.35
N ALA A 93 -9.17 8.21 -24.63
CA ALA A 93 -9.53 7.79 -25.98
C ALA A 93 -10.64 8.66 -26.60
N SER A 94 -11.60 9.13 -25.79
CA SER A 94 -12.66 10.03 -26.27
C SER A 94 -12.10 11.35 -26.76
N TRP A 95 -11.08 11.89 -26.12
CA TRP A 95 -10.39 13.11 -26.54
C TRP A 95 -9.55 12.90 -27.80
N MET A 96 -9.09 11.67 -28.06
CA MET A 96 -8.25 11.31 -29.22
C MET A 96 -9.06 10.84 -30.45
N GLY A 97 -10.40 10.98 -30.42
CA GLY A 97 -11.28 10.63 -31.56
C GLY A 97 -11.72 9.16 -31.60
N ASN A 98 -11.49 8.39 -30.55
CA ASN A 98 -12.09 7.06 -30.31
C ASN A 98 -11.77 5.96 -31.35
N SER A 99 -10.77 6.16 -32.22
CA SER A 99 -10.29 5.14 -33.15
C SER A 99 -9.64 3.96 -32.39
N GLU A 100 -9.47 2.83 -33.05
CA GLU A 100 -8.85 1.64 -32.43
C GLU A 100 -7.41 1.96 -31.95
N THR A 101 -6.64 2.66 -32.77
CA THR A 101 -5.30 3.12 -32.40
C THR A 101 -5.34 4.09 -31.22
N ALA A 102 -6.30 5.03 -31.21
CA ALA A 102 -6.47 5.97 -30.09
C ALA A 102 -6.78 5.25 -28.78
N ARG A 103 -7.63 4.23 -28.79
CA ARG A 103 -7.93 3.42 -27.61
C ARG A 103 -6.71 2.66 -27.10
N ALA A 104 -5.90 2.08 -27.97
CA ALA A 104 -4.67 1.39 -27.57
C ALA A 104 -3.67 2.35 -26.91
N ILE A 105 -3.44 3.52 -27.50
CA ILE A 105 -2.56 4.56 -26.95
C ILE A 105 -3.11 5.08 -25.63
N ALA A 106 -4.40 5.36 -25.55
CA ALA A 106 -5.06 5.87 -24.35
C ALA A 106 -4.99 4.86 -23.19
N SER A 107 -5.16 3.57 -23.48
CA SER A 107 -5.00 2.49 -22.48
C SER A 107 -3.57 2.43 -21.93
N PHE A 108 -2.57 2.52 -22.80
CA PHE A 108 -1.17 2.56 -22.37
C PHE A 108 -0.86 3.80 -21.52
N LEU A 109 -1.31 4.98 -21.95
CA LEU A 109 -1.11 6.23 -21.22
C LEU A 109 -1.80 6.20 -19.85
N SER A 110 -3.01 5.66 -19.76
CA SER A 110 -3.73 5.55 -18.49
C SER A 110 -3.00 4.69 -17.50
N VAL A 111 -2.49 3.52 -17.91
CA VAL A 111 -1.67 2.65 -17.07
C VAL A 111 -0.39 3.35 -16.64
N ALA A 112 0.30 4.05 -17.55
CA ALA A 112 1.53 4.78 -17.26
C ALA A 112 1.30 5.90 -16.23
N ILE A 113 0.23 6.69 -16.37
CA ILE A 113 -0.13 7.77 -15.45
C ILE A 113 -0.46 7.19 -14.07
N LEU A 114 -1.33 6.17 -14.01
CA LEU A 114 -1.71 5.53 -12.74
C LEU A 114 -0.52 4.90 -12.04
N THR A 115 0.35 4.25 -12.79
CA THR A 115 1.59 3.66 -12.26
C THR A 115 2.49 4.75 -11.68
N TYR A 116 2.69 5.85 -12.40
CA TYR A 116 3.49 6.97 -11.92
C TYR A 116 2.93 7.57 -10.61
N VAL A 117 1.63 7.85 -10.58
CA VAL A 117 0.95 8.40 -9.38
C VAL A 117 1.07 7.42 -8.21
N SER A 118 0.81 6.13 -8.44
CA SER A 118 0.89 5.10 -7.41
C SER A 118 2.31 4.94 -6.86
N ILE A 119 3.32 4.93 -7.70
CA ILE A 119 4.71 4.79 -7.26
C ILE A 119 5.16 6.04 -6.52
N VAL A 120 4.96 7.23 -7.08
CA VAL A 120 5.48 8.46 -6.47
C VAL A 120 4.77 8.79 -5.18
N PHE A 121 3.43 8.86 -5.20
CA PHE A 121 2.62 9.32 -4.07
C PHE A 121 2.20 8.19 -3.13
N GLY A 122 2.04 6.97 -3.65
CA GLY A 122 1.65 5.80 -2.87
C GLY A 122 2.83 5.05 -2.24
N GLU A 123 4.06 5.23 -2.75
CA GLU A 123 5.19 4.43 -2.26
C GLU A 123 6.45 5.26 -1.98
N LEU A 124 7.08 5.89 -2.98
CA LEU A 124 8.40 6.51 -2.81
C LEU A 124 8.38 7.70 -1.85
N TYR A 125 7.45 8.62 -2.04
CA TYR A 125 7.35 9.82 -1.20
C TYR A 125 6.99 9.49 0.26
N PRO A 126 6.00 8.62 0.55
CA PRO A 126 5.70 8.18 1.92
C PRO A 126 6.89 7.48 2.59
N LYS A 127 7.61 6.62 1.90
CA LYS A 127 8.82 5.97 2.43
C LYS A 127 9.89 6.99 2.80
N ARG A 128 10.07 8.03 1.98
CA ARG A 128 11.04 9.11 2.26
C ARG A 128 10.66 9.91 3.50
N ILE A 129 9.39 10.25 3.68
CA ILE A 129 8.90 10.92 4.90
C ILE A 129 9.09 10.03 6.11
N ALA A 130 8.78 8.74 5.98
CA ALA A 130 8.85 7.77 7.05
C ALA A 130 10.26 7.63 7.65
N LEU A 131 11.32 7.80 6.86
CA LEU A 131 12.70 7.79 7.37
C LEU A 131 12.94 8.87 8.43
N ASN A 132 12.35 10.05 8.26
CA ASN A 132 12.52 11.18 9.19
C ASN A 132 11.62 11.05 10.43
N LEU A 133 10.47 10.39 10.30
CA LEU A 133 9.44 10.29 11.34
C LEU A 133 9.25 8.86 11.86
N LYS A 134 10.23 7.99 11.68
CA LYS A 134 10.15 6.54 11.90
C LYS A 134 9.61 6.13 13.27
N ASP A 135 10.09 6.74 14.36
CA ASP A 135 9.66 6.41 15.71
C ASP A 135 8.17 6.71 15.92
N ALA A 136 7.71 7.88 15.49
CA ALA A 136 6.32 8.30 15.62
C ALA A 136 5.40 7.46 14.74
N LEU A 137 5.77 7.26 13.47
CA LEU A 137 4.98 6.48 12.52
C LEU A 137 4.87 5.02 12.95
N ALA A 138 5.97 4.37 13.34
CA ALA A 138 5.95 2.98 13.77
C ALA A 138 5.04 2.76 14.98
N VAL A 139 5.11 3.64 15.98
CA VAL A 139 4.25 3.57 17.18
C VAL A 139 2.77 3.71 16.83
N HIS A 140 2.42 4.61 15.90
CA HIS A 140 1.02 4.86 15.52
C HIS A 140 0.48 3.81 14.55
N THR A 141 1.31 3.25 13.69
CA THR A 141 0.90 2.23 12.71
C THR A 141 0.87 0.81 13.28
N ALA A 142 1.66 0.52 14.32
CA ALA A 142 1.73 -0.80 14.95
C ALA A 142 0.35 -1.40 15.31
N PRO A 143 -0.59 -0.69 15.98
CA PRO A 143 -1.89 -1.25 16.32
C PRO A 143 -2.73 -1.60 15.07
N VAL A 144 -2.63 -0.80 14.02
CA VAL A 144 -3.34 -1.05 12.76
C VAL A 144 -2.80 -2.30 12.08
N ILE A 145 -1.47 -2.45 12.05
CA ILE A 145 -0.82 -3.64 11.46
C ILE A 145 -1.12 -4.91 12.25
N ILE A 146 -1.15 -4.83 13.58
CA ILE A 146 -1.56 -5.96 14.43
C ILE A 146 -3.00 -6.38 14.13
N PHE A 147 -3.90 -5.42 14.00
CA PHE A 147 -5.30 -5.68 13.66
C PHE A 147 -5.45 -6.31 12.28
N LEU A 148 -4.82 -5.72 11.28
CA LEU A 148 -4.82 -6.25 9.90
C LEU A 148 -4.16 -7.63 9.83
N GLY A 149 -3.07 -7.85 10.54
CA GLY A 149 -2.38 -9.14 10.61
C GLY A 149 -3.28 -10.27 11.12
N LYS A 150 -4.26 -9.97 11.99
CA LYS A 150 -5.26 -10.95 12.42
C LYS A 150 -6.26 -11.29 11.31
N ILE A 151 -6.68 -10.30 10.53
CA ILE A 151 -7.63 -10.48 9.42
C ILE A 151 -6.97 -11.22 8.26
N VAL A 152 -5.78 -10.78 7.88
CA VAL A 152 -5.04 -11.32 6.71
C VAL A 152 -4.20 -12.56 7.08
N GLY A 153 -4.15 -12.89 8.37
CA GLY A 153 -3.35 -13.98 8.93
C GLY A 153 -3.47 -15.32 8.18
N PRO A 154 -4.69 -15.81 7.88
CA PRO A 154 -4.85 -17.05 7.11
C PRO A 154 -4.23 -16.98 5.73
N PHE A 155 -4.33 -15.83 5.06
CA PHE A 155 -3.73 -15.62 3.75
C PHE A 155 -2.21 -15.51 3.83
N VAL A 156 -1.68 -14.79 4.81
CA VAL A 156 -0.23 -14.70 5.08
C VAL A 156 0.34 -16.08 5.41
N TRP A 157 -0.39 -16.90 6.17
CA TRP A 157 0.01 -18.27 6.44
C TRP A 157 0.10 -19.11 5.16
N LEU A 158 -0.89 -19.00 4.27
CA LEU A 158 -0.88 -19.70 2.97
C LEU A 158 0.33 -19.30 2.12
N LEU A 159 0.62 -18.00 2.03
CA LEU A 159 1.80 -17.48 1.31
C LEU A 159 3.11 -18.03 1.93
N SER A 160 3.22 -17.99 3.25
CA SER A 160 4.39 -18.50 3.96
C SER A 160 4.57 -20.01 3.76
N ALA A 161 3.48 -20.78 3.78
CA ALA A 161 3.53 -22.20 3.49
C ALA A 161 4.00 -22.49 2.05
N SER A 162 3.52 -21.71 1.08
CA SER A 162 3.92 -21.81 -0.32
C SER A 162 5.40 -21.48 -0.52
N THR A 163 5.89 -20.41 0.09
CA THR A 163 7.32 -20.03 0.01
C THR A 163 8.22 -21.05 0.71
N ASN A 164 7.81 -21.58 1.85
CA ASN A 164 8.55 -22.64 2.54
C ASN A 164 8.61 -23.95 1.74
N LEU A 165 7.53 -24.26 1.01
CA LEU A 165 7.53 -25.42 0.11
C LEU A 165 8.53 -25.24 -1.04
N LEU A 166 8.53 -24.05 -1.65
CA LEU A 166 9.48 -23.71 -2.72
C LEU A 166 10.94 -23.73 -2.24
N SER A 167 11.20 -23.20 -1.02
CA SER A 167 12.55 -23.19 -0.45
C SER A 167 13.08 -24.57 -0.05
N ARG A 168 12.22 -25.60 0.05
CA ARG A 168 12.64 -26.99 0.27
C ARG A 168 13.05 -27.72 -1.03
N ILE A 169 12.68 -27.16 -2.17
CA ILE A 169 12.96 -27.74 -3.49
C ILE A 169 14.25 -27.12 -4.08
N THR A 170 14.66 -25.96 -3.54
CA THR A 170 15.90 -25.25 -3.94
C THR A 170 17.04 -25.58 -3.01
#